data_6dc7afaa8702ab62f85100d3c4df537f
#
_entry.id   6dc7afaa8702ab62f85100d3c4df537f
#
_cell.length_a   1.000
_cell.length_b   1.000
_cell.length_c   1.000
_cell.angle_alpha   90.00
_cell.angle_beta   90.00
_cell.angle_gamma   90.00
#
_symmetry.space_group_name_H-M   'P 1'
#
loop_
_entity.id
_entity.type
_entity.pdbx_description
1 polymer ?
#
loop_
_entity_poly.entity_id
_entity_poly.type
_entity_poly.pdbx_seq_one_letter_code
_entity_poly.pdbx_strand_id
1 'polypeptide(L)'
;FEEDQGNEVTFTANLDASSFRAALATAAHNDWSIGVMDASTAFLNAYLPIGHKKVIVRPPAIFVHYGLVPAGTLWVAEKAVYGLRVSPKAWADKRDDDMSNVTVYIDNHTYRLVQSDADPAVWNIVGETEWLIQGYVLTYVDDFMIIGSDATVEGVRTALRPLWTTSDQPTI
;
A
#
# COMPACT_ATOMS: atom_id res chain seq x y z
N PHE A 1 25.24 -13.33 3.77
CA PHE A 1 24.47 -12.93 2.56
C PHE A 1 25.29 -11.85 1.85
N GLU A 2 25.99 -12.18 0.80
CA GLU A 2 26.50 -11.20 -0.16
C GLU A 2 25.37 -10.96 -1.18
N GLU A 3 24.64 -9.86 -1.03
CA GLU A 3 23.81 -9.32 -2.10
C GLU A 3 24.76 -8.72 -3.14
N ASP A 4 24.84 -9.35 -4.31
CA ASP A 4 25.46 -8.76 -5.49
C ASP A 4 24.66 -7.47 -5.82
N GLN A 5 25.33 -6.32 -5.70
CA GLN A 5 24.75 -4.99 -5.90
C GLN A 5 24.55 -4.72 -7.42
N GLY A 6 23.69 -5.51 -8.05
CA GLY A 6 23.09 -5.10 -9.32
C GLY A 6 22.25 -3.84 -9.10
N ASN A 7 22.18 -2.96 -10.10
CA ASN A 7 21.40 -1.69 -10.12
C ASN A 7 19.88 -1.91 -9.95
N GLU A 8 19.44 -2.55 -8.87
CA GLU A 8 18.02 -2.68 -8.57
C GLU A 8 17.53 -1.34 -8.00
N VAL A 9 16.54 -0.74 -8.64
CA VAL A 9 15.86 0.45 -8.14
C VAL A 9 15.06 0.02 -6.92
N THR A 10 15.60 0.30 -5.74
CA THR A 10 14.97 -0.03 -4.45
C THR A 10 14.28 1.17 -3.80
N PHE A 11 14.30 2.32 -4.50
CA PHE A 11 13.71 3.54 -3.98
C PHE A 11 12.18 3.46 -3.95
N THR A 12 11.59 3.81 -2.82
CA THR A 12 10.16 4.06 -2.66
C THR A 12 9.99 5.49 -2.16
N ALA A 13 9.03 6.22 -2.73
CA ALA A 13 8.68 7.53 -2.23
C ALA A 13 8.07 7.40 -0.82
N ASN A 14 8.60 8.19 0.12
CA ASN A 14 7.98 8.38 1.42
C ASN A 14 7.17 9.67 1.38
N LEU A 15 6.08 9.71 2.14
CA LEU A 15 5.25 10.90 2.30
C LEU A 15 6.08 12.07 2.81
N ASP A 16 6.06 13.19 2.08
CA ASP A 16 6.73 14.41 2.50
C ASP A 16 5.99 15.09 3.65
N ALA A 17 6.74 15.62 4.61
CA ALA A 17 6.16 16.25 5.80
C ALA A 17 5.35 17.53 5.47
N SER A 18 5.68 18.24 4.39
CA SER A 18 4.89 19.39 3.93
C SER A 18 3.58 18.95 3.30
N SER A 19 3.57 17.87 2.49
CA SER A 19 2.36 17.28 1.94
C SER A 19 1.42 16.81 3.05
N PHE A 20 1.95 16.13 4.05
CA PHE A 20 1.19 15.69 5.22
C PHE A 20 0.54 16.86 5.96
N ARG A 21 1.30 17.93 6.26
CA ARG A 21 0.78 19.12 6.95
C ARG A 21 -0.26 19.85 6.11
N ALA A 22 -0.04 19.97 4.79
CA ALA A 22 -1.00 20.60 3.89
C ALA A 22 -2.33 19.84 3.86
N ALA A 23 -2.28 18.50 3.79
CA ALA A 23 -3.47 17.67 3.81
C ALA A 23 -4.25 17.81 5.14
N LEU A 24 -3.58 17.83 6.29
CA LEU A 24 -4.21 18.08 7.59
C LEU A 24 -4.81 19.47 7.70
N ALA A 25 -4.13 20.50 7.19
CA ALA A 25 -4.66 21.87 7.18
C ALA A 25 -5.92 21.97 6.30
N THR A 26 -5.93 21.27 5.15
CA THR A 26 -7.10 21.19 4.27
C THR A 26 -8.25 20.44 4.95
N ALA A 27 -7.98 19.34 5.66
CA ALA A 27 -8.98 18.61 6.44
C ALA A 27 -9.64 19.53 7.49
N ALA A 28 -8.83 20.24 8.26
CA ALA A 28 -9.32 21.18 9.28
C ALA A 28 -10.11 22.34 8.70
N HIS A 29 -9.72 22.85 7.52
CA HIS A 29 -10.42 23.95 6.86
C HIS A 29 -11.80 23.53 6.33
N ASN A 30 -11.92 22.30 5.84
CA ASN A 30 -13.15 21.79 5.24
C ASN A 30 -14.04 21.01 6.22
N ASP A 31 -13.66 20.91 7.49
CA ASP A 31 -14.31 20.07 8.49
C ASP A 31 -14.40 18.60 8.01
N TRP A 32 -13.30 18.10 7.44
CA TRP A 32 -13.22 16.74 6.93
C TRP A 32 -12.72 15.77 8.00
N SER A 33 -13.24 14.57 7.93
CA SER A 33 -12.85 13.45 8.78
C SER A 33 -11.53 12.80 8.31
N ILE A 34 -10.87 12.14 9.24
CA ILE A 34 -9.65 11.38 9.00
C ILE A 34 -9.87 9.93 9.38
N GLY A 35 -9.69 9.04 8.41
CA GLY A 35 -9.70 7.60 8.62
C GLY A 35 -8.31 7.01 8.45
N VAL A 36 -7.98 6.01 9.25
CA VAL A 36 -6.71 5.26 9.13
C VAL A 36 -7.02 3.80 8.81
N MET A 37 -6.23 3.22 7.92
CA MET A 37 -6.31 1.82 7.52
C MET A 37 -4.88 1.28 7.34
N ASP A 38 -4.65 0.01 7.66
CA ASP A 38 -3.38 -0.68 7.50
C ASP A 38 -3.54 -1.87 6.54
N ALA A 39 -2.57 -2.09 5.65
CA ALA A 39 -2.51 -3.28 4.84
C ALA A 39 -1.68 -4.35 5.57
N SER A 40 -2.38 -5.29 6.19
CA SER A 40 -1.74 -6.36 6.95
C SER A 40 -0.85 -7.22 6.06
N THR A 41 0.37 -7.51 6.54
CA THR A 41 1.36 -8.30 5.80
C THR A 41 1.65 -7.77 4.39
N ALA A 42 1.74 -6.45 4.25
CA ALA A 42 1.81 -5.71 2.99
C ALA A 42 2.76 -6.34 1.96
N PHE A 43 3.99 -6.65 2.32
CA PHE A 43 4.97 -7.23 1.40
C PHE A 43 4.52 -8.58 0.83
N LEU A 44 3.82 -9.40 1.61
CA LEU A 44 3.32 -10.71 1.13
C LEU A 44 2.19 -10.59 0.10
N ASN A 45 1.64 -9.40 -0.14
CA ASN A 45 0.69 -9.16 -1.22
C ASN A 45 1.39 -8.93 -2.58
N ALA A 46 2.70 -8.61 -2.59
CA ALA A 46 3.46 -8.34 -3.80
C ALA A 46 4.31 -9.54 -4.23
N TYR A 47 4.35 -9.84 -5.53
CA TYR A 47 5.31 -10.79 -6.09
C TYR A 47 6.68 -10.10 -6.27
N LEU A 48 7.74 -10.91 -6.17
CA LEU A 48 9.06 -10.43 -6.53
C LEU A 48 9.11 -10.09 -8.03
N PRO A 49 9.85 -9.04 -8.44
CA PRO A 49 9.93 -8.62 -9.83
C PRO A 49 10.37 -9.75 -10.77
N ILE A 50 9.84 -9.76 -11.99
CA ILE A 50 10.25 -10.71 -13.03
C ILE A 50 11.74 -10.50 -13.33
N GLY A 51 12.51 -11.60 -13.30
CA GLY A 51 13.95 -11.53 -13.50
C GLY A 51 14.78 -11.29 -12.23
N HIS A 52 14.12 -11.05 -11.10
CA HIS A 52 14.82 -11.00 -9.82
C HIS A 52 15.53 -12.34 -9.52
N LYS A 53 16.71 -12.28 -8.92
CA LYS A 53 17.43 -13.49 -8.47
C LYS A 53 16.55 -14.28 -7.50
N LYS A 54 16.53 -15.62 -7.68
CA LYS A 54 15.74 -16.49 -6.79
C LYS A 54 16.20 -16.34 -5.34
N VAL A 55 15.29 -15.97 -4.48
CA VAL A 55 15.51 -15.91 -3.04
C VAL A 55 15.22 -17.27 -2.44
N ILE A 56 16.26 -17.91 -1.93
CA ILE A 56 16.15 -19.24 -1.30
C ILE A 56 16.06 -19.04 0.21
N VAL A 57 15.01 -19.60 0.80
CA VAL A 57 14.77 -19.56 2.24
C VAL A 57 14.75 -20.96 2.81
N ARG A 58 15.22 -21.11 4.05
CA ARG A 58 15.09 -22.38 4.80
C ARG A 58 13.78 -22.35 5.57
N PRO A 59 12.99 -23.45 5.53
CA PRO A 59 11.81 -23.58 6.39
C PRO A 59 12.19 -23.39 7.85
N PRO A 60 11.28 -22.87 8.67
CA PRO A 60 11.47 -22.83 10.12
C PRO A 60 11.82 -24.23 10.67
N ALA A 61 12.80 -24.32 11.56
CA ALA A 61 13.27 -25.60 12.12
C ALA A 61 12.14 -26.41 12.75
N ILE A 62 11.11 -25.75 13.27
CA ILE A 62 9.93 -26.37 13.86
C ILE A 62 9.18 -27.27 12.84
N PHE A 63 9.13 -26.89 11.56
CA PHE A 63 8.46 -27.70 10.53
C PHE A 63 9.22 -28.99 10.23
N VAL A 64 10.55 -28.93 10.26
CA VAL A 64 11.40 -30.12 10.14
C VAL A 64 11.25 -31.02 11.38
N HIS A 65 11.24 -30.40 12.57
CA HIS A 65 11.10 -31.14 13.83
C HIS A 65 9.79 -31.93 13.92
N TYR A 66 8.68 -31.35 13.46
CA TYR A 66 7.37 -32.07 13.43
C TYR A 66 7.14 -32.88 12.14
N GLY A 67 8.15 -33.04 11.30
CA GLY A 67 8.04 -33.83 10.07
C GLY A 67 7.11 -33.25 9.01
N LEU A 68 6.76 -31.96 9.11
CA LEU A 68 5.93 -31.24 8.13
C LEU A 68 6.66 -31.01 6.81
N VAL A 69 7.99 -30.92 6.87
CA VAL A 69 8.88 -30.83 5.70
C VAL A 69 10.12 -31.71 5.94
N PRO A 70 10.69 -32.36 4.89
CA PRO A 70 11.93 -33.12 5.00
C PRO A 70 13.11 -32.25 5.45
N ALA A 71 14.07 -32.85 6.17
CA ALA A 71 15.32 -32.18 6.49
C ALA A 71 16.07 -31.81 5.20
N GLY A 72 16.66 -30.60 5.16
CA GLY A 72 17.37 -30.08 3.99
C GLY A 72 16.47 -29.45 2.92
N THR A 73 15.14 -29.42 3.11
CA THR A 73 14.22 -28.70 2.22
C THR A 73 14.60 -27.22 2.11
N LEU A 74 14.53 -26.70 0.89
CA LEU A 74 14.70 -25.29 0.58
C LEU A 74 13.44 -24.79 -0.14
N TRP A 75 12.98 -23.60 0.20
CA TRP A 75 11.88 -22.92 -0.47
C TRP A 75 12.39 -21.80 -1.35
N VAL A 76 11.71 -21.54 -2.43
CA VAL A 76 11.91 -20.34 -3.26
C VAL A 76 10.84 -19.36 -2.86
N ALA A 77 11.24 -18.15 -2.45
CA ALA A 77 10.30 -17.08 -2.21
C ALA A 77 9.80 -16.53 -3.56
N GLU A 78 8.51 -16.57 -3.79
CA GLU A 78 7.84 -16.00 -4.96
C GLU A 78 7.35 -14.57 -4.68
N LYS A 79 6.99 -14.32 -3.42
CA LYS A 79 6.51 -13.02 -2.94
C LYS A 79 7.58 -12.29 -2.14
N ALA A 80 7.42 -10.98 -2.07
CA ALA A 80 8.23 -10.12 -1.23
C ALA A 80 8.06 -10.49 0.25
N VAL A 81 9.16 -10.53 0.98
CA VAL A 81 9.18 -10.84 2.41
C VAL A 81 9.96 -9.77 3.17
N TYR A 82 9.66 -9.63 4.46
CA TYR A 82 10.38 -8.71 5.32
C TYR A 82 11.89 -9.04 5.34
N GLY A 83 12.72 -8.00 5.26
CA GLY A 83 14.18 -8.12 5.25
C GLY A 83 14.82 -8.19 3.85
N LEU A 84 14.07 -8.32 2.77
CA LEU A 84 14.62 -8.16 1.42
C LEU A 84 14.61 -6.68 1.02
N ARG A 85 15.71 -6.21 0.41
CA ARG A 85 15.83 -4.81 -0.04
C ARG A 85 14.81 -4.44 -1.13
N VAL A 86 14.42 -5.41 -1.96
CA VAL A 86 13.44 -5.23 -3.04
C VAL A 86 11.99 -5.18 -2.54
N SER A 87 11.69 -5.69 -1.34
CA SER A 87 10.31 -5.84 -0.86
C SER A 87 9.54 -4.52 -0.75
N PRO A 88 10.11 -3.41 -0.25
CA PRO A 88 9.41 -2.14 -0.21
C PRO A 88 9.00 -1.65 -1.61
N LYS A 89 9.89 -1.79 -2.60
CA LYS A 89 9.60 -1.39 -3.98
C LYS A 89 8.55 -2.28 -4.62
N ALA A 90 8.66 -3.60 -4.47
CA ALA A 90 7.67 -4.53 -5.00
C ALA A 90 6.27 -4.28 -4.43
N TRP A 91 6.17 -3.98 -3.14
CA TRP A 91 4.91 -3.59 -2.51
C TRP A 91 4.40 -2.25 -3.01
N ALA A 92 5.25 -1.22 -3.08
CA ALA A 92 4.82 0.09 -3.57
C ALA A 92 4.26 0.00 -4.99
N ASP A 93 4.95 -0.71 -5.90
CA ASP A 93 4.48 -0.91 -7.27
C ASP A 93 3.14 -1.62 -7.33
N LYS A 94 2.96 -2.69 -6.54
CA LYS A 94 1.70 -3.44 -6.45
C LYS A 94 0.57 -2.57 -5.88
N ARG A 95 0.82 -1.86 -4.78
CA ARG A 95 -0.12 -0.94 -4.15
C ARG A 95 -0.56 0.15 -5.12
N ASP A 96 0.39 0.78 -5.79
CA ASP A 96 0.12 1.90 -6.68
C ASP A 96 -0.64 1.46 -7.94
N ASP A 97 -0.35 0.27 -8.48
CA ASP A 97 -1.13 -0.35 -9.54
C ASP A 97 -2.58 -0.64 -9.10
N ASP A 98 -2.77 -1.26 -7.94
CA ASP A 98 -4.09 -1.53 -7.39
C ASP A 98 -4.90 -0.25 -7.16
N MET A 99 -4.29 0.76 -6.53
CA MET A 99 -4.93 2.04 -6.25
C MET A 99 -5.30 2.80 -7.53
N SER A 100 -4.48 2.73 -8.57
CA SER A 100 -4.76 3.37 -9.87
C SER A 100 -5.96 2.74 -10.60
N ASN A 101 -6.24 1.47 -10.32
CA ASN A 101 -7.28 0.70 -11.01
C ASN A 101 -8.57 0.56 -10.20
N VAL A 102 -8.60 1.02 -8.95
CA VAL A 102 -9.79 0.90 -8.11
C VAL A 102 -10.81 2.00 -8.42
N THR A 103 -12.09 1.62 -8.41
CA THR A 103 -13.21 2.57 -8.46
C THR A 103 -13.76 2.77 -7.06
N VAL A 104 -13.91 4.02 -6.64
CA VAL A 104 -14.47 4.41 -5.34
C VAL A 104 -15.91 4.90 -5.55
N TYR A 105 -16.84 4.40 -4.76
CA TYR A 105 -18.25 4.82 -4.79
C TYR A 105 -18.57 5.65 -3.55
N ILE A 106 -19.04 6.89 -3.76
CA ILE A 106 -19.43 7.83 -2.70
C ILE A 106 -20.76 8.46 -3.11
N ASP A 107 -21.80 8.30 -2.30
CA ASP A 107 -23.12 8.89 -2.53
C ASP A 107 -23.67 8.70 -3.97
N ASN A 108 -23.58 7.46 -4.48
CA ASN A 108 -23.98 7.06 -5.84
C ASN A 108 -23.17 7.72 -6.99
N HIS A 109 -22.04 8.32 -6.70
CA HIS A 109 -21.10 8.82 -7.71
C HIS A 109 -19.83 7.98 -7.73
N THR A 110 -19.19 7.95 -8.87
CA THR A 110 -17.92 7.23 -9.09
C THR A 110 -16.73 8.18 -9.03
N TYR A 111 -15.70 7.73 -8.35
CA TYR A 111 -14.43 8.44 -8.19
C TYR A 111 -13.28 7.48 -8.46
N ARG A 112 -12.14 8.05 -8.77
CA ARG A 112 -10.88 7.33 -8.95
C ARG A 112 -9.80 7.94 -8.06
N LEU A 113 -8.79 7.15 -7.76
CA LEU A 113 -7.59 7.60 -7.08
C LEU A 113 -6.56 8.02 -8.12
N VAL A 114 -6.09 9.26 -8.05
CA VAL A 114 -5.10 9.84 -8.96
C VAL A 114 -3.89 10.25 -8.16
N GLN A 115 -2.75 9.61 -8.43
CA GLN A 115 -1.49 9.93 -7.77
C GLN A 115 -1.07 11.37 -8.06
N SER A 116 -0.57 12.07 -7.06
CA SER A 116 -0.10 13.45 -7.20
C SER A 116 1.28 13.50 -7.85
N ASP A 117 1.47 14.38 -8.82
CA ASP A 117 2.78 14.65 -9.43
C ASP A 117 3.77 15.28 -8.45
N ALA A 118 3.26 16.00 -7.44
CA ALA A 118 4.09 16.71 -6.47
C ALA A 118 4.65 15.80 -5.37
N ASP A 119 3.88 14.78 -4.98
CA ASP A 119 4.26 13.80 -3.97
C ASP A 119 3.57 12.46 -4.29
N PRO A 120 4.32 11.46 -4.78
CA PRO A 120 3.75 10.16 -5.15
C PRO A 120 3.10 9.39 -3.99
N ALA A 121 3.32 9.79 -2.74
CA ALA A 121 2.66 9.20 -1.58
C ALA A 121 1.26 9.81 -1.32
N VAL A 122 0.86 10.83 -2.09
CA VAL A 122 -0.43 11.50 -2.02
C VAL A 122 -1.29 11.12 -3.22
N TRP A 123 -2.51 10.69 -2.95
CA TRP A 123 -3.51 10.34 -3.95
C TRP A 123 -4.72 11.24 -3.80
N ASN A 124 -5.14 11.87 -4.89
CA ASN A 124 -6.34 12.69 -4.96
C ASN A 124 -7.54 11.79 -5.24
N ILE A 125 -8.64 11.98 -4.52
CA ILE A 125 -9.93 11.33 -4.79
C ILE A 125 -10.70 12.26 -5.74
N VAL A 126 -10.81 11.87 -7.02
CA VAL A 126 -11.29 12.74 -8.10
C VAL A 126 -12.51 12.13 -8.77
N GLY A 127 -13.55 12.94 -8.99
CA GLY A 127 -14.74 12.53 -9.74
C GLY A 127 -14.42 12.23 -11.21
N GLU A 128 -15.13 11.27 -11.80
CA GLU A 128 -14.92 10.89 -13.21
C GLU A 128 -15.34 12.00 -14.19
N THR A 129 -16.37 12.76 -13.85
CA THR A 129 -16.93 13.81 -14.72
C THR A 129 -16.45 15.20 -14.39
N GLU A 130 -16.10 15.44 -13.14
CA GLU A 130 -15.61 16.73 -12.65
C GLU A 130 -14.30 16.51 -11.92
N TRP A 131 -13.26 17.25 -12.33
CA TRP A 131 -11.93 17.19 -11.70
C TRP A 131 -11.91 17.86 -10.31
N LEU A 132 -12.99 17.71 -9.54
CA LEU A 132 -13.08 18.22 -8.19
C LEU A 132 -12.51 17.20 -7.22
N ILE A 133 -11.55 17.64 -6.41
CA ILE A 133 -10.94 16.80 -5.37
C ILE A 133 -11.92 16.70 -4.19
N GLN A 134 -12.32 15.47 -3.86
CA GLN A 134 -13.23 15.16 -2.76
C GLN A 134 -12.49 14.72 -1.49
N GLY A 135 -11.20 14.58 -1.57
CA GLY A 135 -10.36 14.14 -0.46
C GLY A 135 -9.02 13.63 -0.92
N TYR A 136 -8.28 13.07 0.02
CA TYR A 136 -6.93 12.56 -0.20
C TYR A 136 -6.75 11.19 0.45
N VAL A 137 -5.89 10.37 -0.16
CA VAL A 137 -5.30 9.20 0.50
C VAL A 137 -3.80 9.44 0.57
N LEU A 138 -3.25 9.44 1.78
CA LEU A 138 -1.81 9.52 2.00
C LEU A 138 -1.31 8.13 2.37
N THR A 139 -0.20 7.72 1.75
CA THR A 139 0.37 6.38 1.93
C THR A 139 1.72 6.46 2.61
N TYR A 140 1.93 5.62 3.63
CA TYR A 140 3.23 5.44 4.26
C TYR A 140 3.48 3.95 4.46
N VAL A 141 4.23 3.35 3.54
CA VAL A 141 4.49 1.90 3.43
C VAL A 141 3.19 1.10 3.36
N ASP A 142 2.70 0.60 4.49
CA ASP A 142 1.49 -0.21 4.69
C ASP A 142 0.33 0.58 5.33
N ASP A 143 0.61 1.79 5.83
CA ASP A 143 -0.39 2.67 6.42
C ASP A 143 -1.04 3.60 5.38
N PHE A 144 -2.34 3.78 5.50
CA PHE A 144 -3.14 4.68 4.68
C PHE A 144 -3.90 5.65 5.58
N MET A 145 -3.73 6.94 5.34
CA MET A 145 -4.56 7.99 5.94
C MET A 145 -5.52 8.52 4.87
N ILE A 146 -6.81 8.37 5.12
CA ILE A 146 -7.88 8.78 4.22
C ILE A 146 -8.49 10.06 4.79
N ILE A 147 -8.53 11.12 4.00
CA ILE A 147 -9.00 12.45 4.39
C ILE A 147 -10.14 12.86 3.47
N GLY A 148 -11.29 13.22 4.01
CA GLY A 148 -12.48 13.64 3.26
C GLY A 148 -13.72 13.65 4.14
N SER A 149 -14.92 13.75 3.55
CA SER A 149 -16.16 13.55 4.29
C SER A 149 -16.23 12.13 4.86
N ASP A 150 -17.10 11.87 5.83
CA ASP A 150 -17.33 10.51 6.37
C ASP A 150 -17.67 9.51 5.25
N ALA A 151 -18.50 9.93 4.29
CA ALA A 151 -18.86 9.13 3.13
C ALA A 151 -17.63 8.84 2.25
N THR A 152 -16.74 9.81 2.08
CA THR A 152 -15.48 9.66 1.35
C THR A 152 -14.55 8.66 2.02
N VAL A 153 -14.37 8.78 3.33
CA VAL A 153 -13.53 7.87 4.11
C VAL A 153 -14.03 6.43 3.99
N GLU A 154 -15.33 6.20 4.19
CA GLU A 154 -15.90 4.85 4.12
C GLU A 154 -15.97 4.32 2.69
N GLY A 155 -16.21 5.16 1.70
CA GLY A 155 -16.17 4.79 0.27
C GLY A 155 -14.79 4.27 -0.14
N VAL A 156 -13.72 4.95 0.26
CA VAL A 156 -12.33 4.52 -0.01
C VAL A 156 -12.01 3.23 0.74
N ARG A 157 -12.35 3.13 2.03
CA ARG A 157 -12.16 1.90 2.80
C ARG A 157 -12.84 0.70 2.13
N THR A 158 -14.08 0.87 1.74
CA THR A 158 -14.86 -0.19 1.06
C THR A 158 -14.21 -0.60 -0.26
N ALA A 159 -13.65 0.34 -1.01
CA ALA A 159 -12.99 0.07 -2.28
C ALA A 159 -11.63 -0.64 -2.10
N LEU A 160 -10.88 -0.33 -1.05
CA LEU A 160 -9.55 -0.91 -0.81
C LEU A 160 -9.58 -2.25 -0.05
N ARG A 161 -10.56 -2.50 0.82
CA ARG A 161 -10.68 -3.75 1.59
C ARG A 161 -10.60 -5.06 0.76
N PRO A 162 -11.16 -5.16 -0.45
CA PRO A 162 -11.07 -6.38 -1.24
C PRO A 162 -9.67 -6.64 -1.83
N LEU A 163 -8.81 -5.62 -1.91
CA LEU A 163 -7.50 -5.71 -2.56
C LEU A 163 -6.46 -6.43 -1.69
N TRP A 164 -6.52 -6.17 -0.38
CA TRP A 164 -5.56 -6.69 0.61
C TRP A 164 -6.28 -7.02 1.91
N THR A 165 -5.64 -7.86 2.76
CA THR A 165 -6.09 -7.98 4.14
C THR A 165 -5.81 -6.67 4.87
N THR A 166 -6.85 -6.01 5.36
CA THR A 166 -6.74 -4.70 6.00
C THR A 166 -7.23 -4.72 7.45
N SER A 167 -6.73 -3.79 8.25
CA SER A 167 -7.28 -3.44 9.55
C SER A 167 -7.63 -1.95 9.57
N ASP A 168 -8.81 -1.61 10.06
CA ASP A 168 -9.30 -0.24 10.12
C ASP A 168 -9.27 0.28 11.56
N GLN A 169 -8.95 1.56 11.71
CA GLN A 169 -9.10 2.28 12.97
C GLN A 169 -10.36 3.15 12.91
N PRO A 170 -10.96 3.51 14.06
CA PRO A 170 -12.07 4.46 14.10
C PRO A 170 -11.73 5.75 13.37
N THR A 171 -12.73 6.35 12.70
CA THR A 171 -12.62 7.67 12.07
C THR A 171 -12.58 8.76 13.14
N ILE A 172 -11.75 9.77 12.95
CA ILE A 172 -11.57 10.95 13.80
C ILE A 172 -12.03 12.18 13.03
#